data_a24d514a7c5a80f2b64a2e22c171d130
#
_entry.id   a24d514a7c5a80f2b64a2e22c171d130
#
_cell.length_a   1.000
_cell.length_b   1.000
_cell.length_c   1.000
_cell.angle_alpha   90.00
_cell.angle_beta   90.00
_cell.angle_gamma   90.00
#
_symmetry.space_group_name_H-M   'P 1'
#
loop_
_entity.id
_entity.type
_entity.pdbx_description
1 polymer ?
#
loop_
_entity_poly.entity_id
_entity_poly.type
_entity_poly.pdbx_seq_one_letter_code
_entity_poly.pdbx_strand_id
1 'polypeptide(L)'
;MEYIFFDIECANCFHGRGKICSFGYVITDEEFNVISKNDILVNPHSKFHLCGHGNHPGITLGYDEKTFNSSPDFPRHYKKIRELLTKPNRLVFGFSAMSDANYIKSECERFHKEIFDYSFIDIQRIYTDFKELDNTPSLIKCAHEYGVSDSQDIHRSDDDSYFTMRVLEGLCKETGLSPQELIKKFPHCKCWCKNGEIGSEFLKYKEVLKAQ
;
A
#
# COMPACT_ATOMS: atom_id res chain seq x y z
N MET A 1 -9.85 18.51 -0.45
CA MET A 1 -9.64 17.16 0.16
C MET A 1 -8.18 16.77 -0.11
N GLU A 2 -7.57 15.89 0.69
CA GLU A 2 -6.24 15.37 0.39
C GLU A 2 -6.34 13.88 0.04
N TYR A 3 -5.42 13.41 -0.78
CA TYR A 3 -5.21 11.98 -1.02
C TYR A 3 -3.86 11.58 -0.43
N ILE A 4 -3.79 10.40 0.18
CA ILE A 4 -2.52 9.77 0.55
C ILE A 4 -2.42 8.42 -0.14
N PHE A 5 -1.27 8.17 -0.71
CA PHE A 5 -0.87 6.90 -1.30
C PHE A 5 0.24 6.33 -0.42
N PHE A 6 0.15 5.07 -0.04
CA PHE A 6 1.14 4.44 0.81
C PHE A 6 1.52 3.06 0.31
N ASP A 7 2.72 2.66 0.67
CA ASP A 7 3.31 1.35 0.41
C ASP A 7 4.26 0.98 1.55
N ILE A 8 4.51 -0.32 1.75
CA ILE A 8 5.34 -0.82 2.85
C ILE A 8 6.33 -1.86 2.35
N GLU A 9 7.61 -1.66 2.69
CA GLU A 9 8.62 -2.66 2.52
C GLU A 9 8.94 -3.37 3.84
N CYS A 10 9.18 -4.69 3.76
CA CYS A 10 9.51 -5.52 4.90
C CYS A 10 10.87 -6.18 4.74
N ALA A 11 11.64 -6.24 5.82
CA ALA A 11 12.90 -6.99 5.88
C ALA A 11 12.69 -8.50 5.66
N ASN A 12 11.54 -9.00 6.06
CA ASN A 12 11.07 -10.36 5.83
C ASN A 12 9.56 -10.45 6.08
N CYS A 13 8.94 -11.53 5.58
CA CYS A 13 7.55 -11.84 5.86
C CYS A 13 7.37 -13.34 6.06
N PHE A 14 7.01 -13.75 7.27
CA PHE A 14 6.72 -15.13 7.60
C PHE A 14 5.28 -15.28 8.08
N HIS A 15 4.52 -16.17 7.45
CA HIS A 15 3.10 -16.41 7.76
C HIS A 15 2.24 -15.13 7.78
N GLY A 16 2.47 -14.24 6.81
CA GLY A 16 1.74 -12.97 6.70
C GLY A 16 2.13 -11.90 7.72
N ARG A 17 3.17 -12.15 8.55
CA ARG A 17 3.71 -11.18 9.53
C ARG A 17 5.00 -10.58 8.98
N GLY A 18 4.89 -9.41 8.36
CA GLY A 18 6.03 -8.63 7.88
C GLY A 18 6.74 -7.91 9.01
N LYS A 19 8.06 -7.77 8.87
CA LYS A 19 8.89 -6.89 9.70
C LYS A 19 9.15 -5.63 8.92
N ILE A 20 8.38 -4.58 9.19
CA ILE A 20 8.44 -3.31 8.45
C ILE A 20 9.84 -2.72 8.54
N CYS A 21 10.43 -2.39 7.39
CA CYS A 21 11.66 -1.64 7.29
C CYS A 21 11.48 -0.28 6.59
N SER A 22 10.38 -0.07 5.86
CA SER A 22 10.06 1.19 5.21
C SER A 22 8.55 1.39 5.13
N PHE A 23 8.09 2.64 5.35
CA PHE A 23 6.73 3.10 5.11
C PHE A 23 6.80 4.34 4.22
N GLY A 24 6.58 4.15 2.93
CA GLY A 24 6.53 5.22 1.96
C GLY A 24 5.15 5.85 1.86
N TYR A 25 5.14 7.14 1.54
CA TYR A 25 3.89 7.81 1.23
C TYR A 25 4.06 9.01 0.30
N VAL A 26 3.00 9.27 -0.44
CA VAL A 26 2.80 10.49 -1.22
C VAL A 26 1.47 11.12 -0.80
N ILE A 27 1.47 12.41 -0.48
CA ILE A 27 0.26 13.19 -0.22
C ILE A 27 0.07 14.17 -1.38
N THR A 28 -1.17 14.23 -1.90
CA THR A 28 -1.54 15.15 -2.98
C THR A 28 -2.80 15.94 -2.61
N ASP A 29 -3.05 16.99 -3.37
CA ASP A 29 -4.38 17.61 -3.48
C ASP A 29 -5.31 16.80 -4.41
N GLU A 30 -6.49 17.33 -4.69
CA GLU A 30 -7.51 16.70 -5.56
C GLU A 30 -7.10 16.67 -7.03
N GLU A 31 -6.19 17.53 -7.44
CA GLU A 31 -5.62 17.62 -8.79
C GLU A 31 -4.36 16.79 -8.97
N PHE A 32 -4.00 15.95 -7.99
CA PHE A 32 -2.78 15.13 -7.94
C PHE A 32 -1.47 15.92 -7.88
N ASN A 33 -1.50 17.22 -7.52
CA ASN A 33 -0.27 17.94 -7.22
C ASN A 33 0.34 17.42 -5.92
N VAL A 34 1.62 17.02 -5.99
CA VAL A 34 2.32 16.43 -4.83
C VAL A 34 2.59 17.51 -3.78
N ILE A 35 2.01 17.33 -2.59
CA ILE A 35 2.23 18.17 -1.40
C ILE A 35 3.43 17.66 -0.60
N SER A 36 3.55 16.34 -0.48
CA SER A 36 4.63 15.70 0.28
C SER A 36 4.89 14.29 -0.26
N LYS A 37 6.16 13.93 -0.37
CA LYS A 37 6.63 12.56 -0.63
C LYS A 37 7.72 12.25 0.37
N ASN A 38 7.65 11.09 1.02
CA ASN A 38 8.65 10.69 2.03
C ASN A 38 8.67 9.19 2.22
N ASP A 39 9.82 8.69 2.65
CA ASP A 39 10.06 7.32 3.04
C ASP A 39 10.48 7.28 4.52
N ILE A 40 9.65 6.70 5.38
CA ILE A 40 9.92 6.54 6.80
C ILE A 40 10.66 5.22 6.98
N LEU A 41 11.99 5.32 7.16
CA LEU A 41 12.82 4.15 7.39
C LEU A 41 12.68 3.65 8.83
N VAL A 42 12.52 2.35 8.99
CA VAL A 42 12.24 1.68 10.26
C VAL A 42 13.29 0.60 10.51
N ASN A 43 13.86 0.57 11.72
CA ASN A 43 14.67 -0.58 12.13
C ASN A 43 13.74 -1.78 12.38
N PRO A 44 13.83 -2.85 11.57
CA PRO A 44 12.95 -4.00 11.70
C PRO A 44 13.29 -4.87 12.90
N HIS A 45 14.45 -4.67 13.57
CA HIS A 45 15.00 -5.55 14.58
C HIS A 45 14.93 -7.03 14.16
N SER A 46 15.30 -7.31 12.92
CA SER A 46 15.19 -8.63 12.32
C SER A 46 16.22 -8.78 11.21
N LYS A 47 16.56 -10.02 10.88
CA LYS A 47 17.39 -10.33 9.71
C LYS A 47 16.59 -10.12 8.43
N PHE A 48 17.25 -9.60 7.42
CA PHE A 48 16.68 -9.48 6.10
C PHE A 48 16.62 -10.86 5.42
N HIS A 49 15.48 -11.16 4.84
CA HIS A 49 15.25 -12.37 4.07
C HIS A 49 14.36 -12.00 2.87
N LEU A 50 15.02 -11.54 1.81
CA LEU A 50 14.39 -10.97 0.61
C LEU A 50 14.43 -11.97 -0.57
N CYS A 51 14.76 -13.24 -0.30
CA CYS A 51 14.84 -14.25 -1.34
C CYS A 51 13.47 -14.57 -1.92
N GLY A 52 13.41 -14.66 -3.23
CA GLY A 52 12.23 -15.19 -3.93
C GLY A 52 12.04 -16.68 -3.64
N HIS A 53 10.84 -17.17 -3.94
CA HIS A 53 10.51 -18.60 -3.87
C HIS A 53 10.42 -19.20 -5.29
N GLY A 54 11.04 -20.35 -5.47
CA GLY A 54 11.07 -21.04 -6.75
C GLY A 54 11.85 -20.25 -7.82
N ASN A 55 11.23 -19.93 -8.93
CA ASN A 55 11.83 -19.18 -10.06
C ASN A 55 11.66 -17.64 -9.93
N HIS A 56 11.07 -17.15 -8.83
CA HIS A 56 10.94 -15.71 -8.60
C HIS A 56 12.24 -15.18 -7.99
N PRO A 57 12.86 -14.15 -8.60
CA PRO A 57 13.98 -13.45 -7.96
C PRO A 57 13.49 -12.82 -6.65
N GLY A 58 14.41 -12.63 -5.71
CA GLY A 58 14.14 -11.83 -4.53
C GLY A 58 13.89 -10.36 -4.90
N ILE A 59 13.44 -9.57 -3.95
CA ILE A 59 13.32 -8.12 -4.10
C ILE A 59 14.62 -7.44 -3.69
N THR A 60 14.92 -6.31 -4.35
CA THR A 60 16.02 -5.41 -3.98
C THR A 60 15.42 -4.17 -3.37
N LEU A 61 15.74 -3.90 -2.10
CA LEU A 61 15.30 -2.69 -1.42
C LEU A 61 16.14 -1.48 -1.80
N GLY A 62 15.56 -0.30 -1.78
CA GLY A 62 16.22 0.95 -2.15
C GLY A 62 17.29 1.45 -1.18
N TYR A 63 17.40 0.82 0.01
CA TYR A 63 18.41 1.13 1.02
C TYR A 63 19.09 -0.15 1.51
N ASP A 64 20.31 -0.03 1.99
CA ASP A 64 21.05 -1.16 2.56
C ASP A 64 20.58 -1.50 3.99
N GLU A 65 20.90 -2.72 4.42
CA GLU A 65 20.53 -3.21 5.77
C GLU A 65 21.09 -2.33 6.90
N LYS A 66 22.27 -1.72 6.70
CA LYS A 66 22.89 -0.86 7.70
C LYS A 66 22.07 0.40 7.91
N THR A 67 21.55 0.98 6.84
CA THR A 67 20.67 2.16 6.88
C THR A 67 19.40 1.86 7.66
N PHE A 68 18.71 0.75 7.37
CA PHE A 68 17.53 0.33 8.11
C PHE A 68 17.85 0.05 9.59
N ASN A 69 18.91 -0.70 9.87
CA ASN A 69 19.29 -1.06 11.24
C ASN A 69 19.73 0.15 12.09
N SER A 70 20.15 1.26 11.47
CA SER A 70 20.48 2.52 12.15
C SER A 70 19.29 3.46 12.30
N SER A 71 18.16 3.16 11.67
CA SER A 71 16.94 3.97 11.74
C SER A 71 16.19 3.75 13.06
N PRO A 72 15.31 4.69 13.46
CA PRO A 72 14.42 4.47 14.60
C PRO A 72 13.50 3.27 14.38
N ASP A 73 13.03 2.65 15.45
CA ASP A 73 12.10 1.53 15.42
C ASP A 73 10.64 1.97 15.16
N PHE A 74 9.75 1.00 14.90
CA PHE A 74 8.33 1.26 14.64
C PHE A 74 7.62 2.06 15.74
N PRO A 75 7.83 1.83 17.05
CA PRO A 75 7.26 2.65 18.13
C PRO A 75 7.50 4.15 18.00
N ARG A 76 8.66 4.56 17.47
CA ARG A 76 8.98 5.98 17.26
C ARG A 76 8.16 6.60 16.13
N HIS A 77 7.81 5.80 15.14
CA HIS A 77 7.06 6.24 13.96
C HIS A 77 5.55 5.99 14.08
N TYR A 78 5.10 5.17 15.04
CA TYR A 78 3.72 4.75 15.22
C TYR A 78 2.71 5.92 15.18
N LYS A 79 2.97 6.99 15.95
CA LYS A 79 2.06 8.15 16.00
C LYS A 79 1.95 8.82 14.62
N LYS A 80 3.06 8.98 13.93
CA LYS A 80 3.09 9.59 12.59
C LYS A 80 2.35 8.74 11.57
N ILE A 81 2.59 7.42 11.54
CA ILE A 81 1.91 6.49 10.63
C ILE A 81 0.41 6.49 10.90
N ARG A 82 0.00 6.41 12.18
CA ARG A 82 -1.41 6.52 12.56
C ARG A 82 -2.03 7.83 12.04
N GLU A 83 -1.42 8.98 12.28
CA GLU A 83 -1.91 10.28 11.81
C GLU A 83 -2.01 10.35 10.28
N LEU A 84 -1.06 9.77 9.55
CA LEU A 84 -1.09 9.72 8.09
C LEU A 84 -2.32 8.98 7.58
N LEU A 85 -2.67 7.84 8.18
CA LEU A 85 -3.74 6.96 7.72
C LEU A 85 -5.13 7.29 8.32
N THR A 86 -5.19 8.07 9.41
CA THR A 86 -6.46 8.38 10.10
C THR A 86 -6.87 9.85 10.02
N LYS A 87 -6.13 10.71 9.30
CA LYS A 87 -6.46 12.15 9.18
C LYS A 87 -7.86 12.32 8.56
N PRO A 88 -8.77 13.08 9.20
CA PRO A 88 -10.08 13.40 8.62
C PRO A 88 -9.96 14.10 7.27
N ASN A 89 -10.94 13.91 6.40
CA ASN A 89 -11.00 14.50 5.05
C ASN A 89 -9.81 14.13 4.13
N ARG A 90 -9.24 12.94 4.35
CA ARG A 90 -8.21 12.35 3.51
C ARG A 90 -8.66 10.98 3.02
N LEU A 91 -8.56 10.72 1.72
CA LEU A 91 -8.69 9.38 1.18
C LEU A 91 -7.34 8.68 1.20
N VAL A 92 -7.34 7.44 1.66
CA VAL A 92 -6.14 6.59 1.76
C VAL A 92 -6.17 5.57 0.63
N PHE A 93 -5.10 5.50 -0.14
CA PHE A 93 -4.96 4.61 -1.28
C PHE A 93 -3.69 3.75 -1.13
N GLY A 94 -3.77 2.52 -1.63
CA GLY A 94 -2.62 1.65 -1.80
C GLY A 94 -2.81 0.71 -2.99
N PHE A 95 -1.79 -0.03 -3.34
CA PHE A 95 -1.82 -1.01 -4.43
C PHE A 95 -1.62 -2.41 -3.87
N SER A 96 -2.65 -3.26 -3.92
CA SER A 96 -2.64 -4.58 -3.23
C SER A 96 -2.43 -4.50 -1.71
N ALA A 97 -2.87 -3.39 -1.09
CA ALA A 97 -2.46 -2.93 0.24
C ALA A 97 -3.07 -3.72 1.42
N MET A 98 -3.77 -4.84 1.18
CA MET A 98 -4.23 -5.75 2.24
C MET A 98 -3.06 -6.35 3.04
N SER A 99 -1.96 -6.64 2.35
CA SER A 99 -0.72 -7.12 2.99
C SER A 99 -0.10 -6.06 3.89
N ASP A 100 -0.05 -4.81 3.41
CA ASP A 100 0.48 -3.66 4.15
C ASP A 100 -0.31 -3.39 5.43
N ALA A 101 -1.64 -3.49 5.34
CA ALA A 101 -2.50 -3.38 6.52
C ALA A 101 -2.19 -4.49 7.55
N ASN A 102 -1.94 -5.72 7.10
CA ASN A 102 -1.52 -6.81 7.99
C ASN A 102 -0.13 -6.57 8.60
N TYR A 103 0.81 -5.95 7.86
CA TYR A 103 2.13 -5.61 8.39
C TYR A 103 2.03 -4.54 9.48
N ILE A 104 1.24 -3.47 9.28
CA ILE A 104 0.98 -2.47 10.31
C ILE A 104 0.37 -3.11 11.56
N LYS A 105 -0.66 -3.95 11.39
CA LYS A 105 -1.28 -4.68 12.50
C LYS A 105 -0.26 -5.53 13.25
N SER A 106 0.56 -6.32 12.53
CA SER A 106 1.54 -7.21 13.15
C SER A 106 2.63 -6.46 13.92
N GLU A 107 3.05 -5.27 13.46
CA GLU A 107 3.98 -4.42 14.20
C GLU A 107 3.30 -3.75 15.42
N CYS A 108 2.03 -3.36 15.33
CA CYS A 108 1.27 -2.90 16.49
C CYS A 108 1.21 -4.00 17.57
N GLU A 109 0.87 -5.24 17.20
CA GLU A 109 0.84 -6.38 18.11
C GLU A 109 2.23 -6.65 18.72
N ARG A 110 3.28 -6.66 17.90
CA ARG A 110 4.66 -6.92 18.31
C ARG A 110 5.18 -5.93 19.36
N PHE A 111 4.83 -4.67 19.20
CA PHE A 111 5.29 -3.57 20.08
C PHE A 111 4.23 -3.12 21.09
N HIS A 112 3.17 -3.91 21.29
CA HIS A 112 2.07 -3.61 22.22
C HIS A 112 1.50 -2.20 22.02
N LYS A 113 1.32 -1.81 20.75
CA LYS A 113 0.62 -0.57 20.37
C LYS A 113 -0.84 -0.86 20.08
N GLU A 114 -1.69 0.14 20.30
CA GLU A 114 -3.09 0.08 19.89
C GLU A 114 -3.18 -0.14 18.37
N ILE A 115 -4.02 -1.08 17.94
CA ILE A 115 -4.38 -1.21 16.53
C ILE A 115 -5.47 -0.16 16.25
N PHE A 116 -5.23 0.70 15.28
CA PHE A 116 -6.14 1.80 14.98
C PHE A 116 -7.03 1.50 13.77
N ASP A 117 -8.23 2.04 13.81
CA ASP A 117 -9.20 1.90 12.73
C ASP A 117 -8.90 2.88 11.59
N TYR A 118 -8.90 2.38 10.37
CA TYR A 118 -8.82 3.20 9.15
C TYR A 118 -9.41 2.44 7.95
N SER A 119 -9.78 3.20 6.93
CA SER A 119 -10.24 2.64 5.65
C SER A 119 -9.28 3.06 4.55
N PHE A 120 -9.10 2.20 3.58
CA PHE A 120 -8.25 2.45 2.41
C PHE A 120 -8.87 1.86 1.15
N ILE A 121 -8.39 2.33 0.01
CA ILE A 121 -8.86 1.95 -1.31
C ILE A 121 -7.74 1.22 -2.03
N ASP A 122 -8.02 0.02 -2.50
CA ASP A 122 -7.08 -0.79 -3.27
C ASP A 122 -7.20 -0.45 -4.76
N ILE A 123 -6.21 0.26 -5.29
CA ILE A 123 -6.19 0.71 -6.68
C ILE A 123 -5.99 -0.47 -7.64
N GLN A 124 -5.30 -1.54 -7.23
CA GLN A 124 -5.16 -2.74 -8.04
C GLN A 124 -6.55 -3.33 -8.39
N ARG A 125 -7.51 -3.27 -7.45
CA ARG A 125 -8.89 -3.73 -7.68
C ARG A 125 -9.62 -2.86 -8.68
N ILE A 126 -9.54 -1.53 -8.54
CA ILE A 126 -10.15 -0.61 -9.51
C ILE A 126 -9.61 -0.88 -10.92
N TYR A 127 -8.28 -0.99 -11.04
CA TYR A 127 -7.62 -1.26 -12.31
C TYR A 127 -8.05 -2.60 -12.91
N THR A 128 -8.03 -3.68 -12.11
CA THR A 128 -8.40 -5.03 -12.52
C THR A 128 -9.85 -5.08 -13.03
N ASP A 129 -10.78 -4.50 -12.27
CA ASP A 129 -12.21 -4.47 -12.61
C ASP A 129 -12.46 -3.58 -13.83
N PHE A 130 -11.80 -2.42 -13.94
CA PHE A 130 -11.95 -1.52 -15.08
C PHE A 130 -11.42 -2.10 -16.38
N LYS A 131 -10.28 -2.79 -16.34
CA LYS A 131 -9.67 -3.45 -17.51
C LYS A 131 -10.23 -4.85 -17.77
N GLU A 132 -11.20 -5.30 -16.99
CA GLU A 132 -11.83 -6.63 -17.08
C GLU A 132 -10.81 -7.79 -17.11
N LEU A 133 -9.81 -7.71 -16.20
CA LEU A 133 -8.73 -8.69 -16.17
C LEU A 133 -9.07 -9.88 -15.27
N ASP A 134 -8.75 -11.09 -15.73
CA ASP A 134 -8.90 -12.32 -14.93
C ASP A 134 -7.90 -12.40 -13.76
N ASN A 135 -6.72 -11.79 -13.93
CA ASN A 135 -5.65 -11.80 -12.94
C ASN A 135 -5.20 -10.38 -12.58
N THR A 136 -4.83 -10.18 -11.32
CA THR A 136 -4.33 -8.90 -10.83
C THR A 136 -2.92 -8.61 -11.39
N PRO A 137 -2.71 -7.45 -12.04
CA PRO A 137 -1.40 -7.05 -12.57
C PRO A 137 -0.48 -6.54 -11.45
N SER A 138 0.83 -6.48 -11.72
CA SER A 138 1.79 -5.80 -10.86
C SER A 138 1.67 -4.27 -10.97
N LEU A 139 2.12 -3.55 -9.92
CA LEU A 139 2.12 -2.08 -9.90
C LEU A 139 2.90 -1.50 -11.09
N ILE A 140 4.10 -2.00 -11.35
CA ILE A 140 4.97 -1.54 -12.43
C ILE A 140 4.29 -1.70 -13.79
N LYS A 141 3.60 -2.83 -14.03
CA LYS A 141 2.87 -3.03 -15.29
C LYS A 141 1.78 -1.97 -15.48
N CYS A 142 1.02 -1.67 -14.43
CA CYS A 142 -0.03 -0.63 -14.49
C CYS A 142 0.57 0.77 -14.65
N ALA A 143 1.65 1.07 -13.95
CA ALA A 143 2.32 2.37 -14.00
C ALA A 143 2.92 2.65 -15.39
N HIS A 144 3.52 1.65 -16.03
CA HIS A 144 4.04 1.78 -17.40
C HIS A 144 2.95 2.13 -18.41
N GLU A 145 1.74 1.60 -18.26
CA GLU A 145 0.61 1.94 -19.14
C GLU A 145 0.26 3.44 -19.06
N TYR A 146 0.49 4.06 -17.91
CA TYR A 146 0.25 5.49 -17.69
C TYR A 146 1.53 6.34 -17.79
N GLY A 147 2.55 5.84 -18.50
CA GLY A 147 3.74 6.61 -18.88
C GLY A 147 4.77 6.78 -17.76
N VAL A 148 4.69 5.99 -16.69
CA VAL A 148 5.78 5.91 -15.71
C VAL A 148 6.85 4.98 -16.28
N SER A 149 8.05 5.50 -16.48
CA SER A 149 9.22 4.71 -16.86
C SER A 149 10.06 4.46 -15.62
N ASP A 150 10.03 3.26 -15.08
CA ASP A 150 11.03 2.78 -14.15
C ASP A 150 11.83 1.66 -14.83
N SER A 151 13.15 1.78 -14.79
CA SER A 151 14.07 0.82 -15.38
C SER A 151 14.76 -0.06 -14.33
N GLN A 152 14.40 0.09 -13.05
CA GLN A 152 15.10 -0.56 -11.97
C GLN A 152 14.15 -1.42 -11.13
N ASP A 153 14.51 -2.69 -10.92
CA ASP A 153 13.86 -3.59 -9.97
C ASP A 153 14.22 -3.24 -8.50
N ILE A 154 14.28 -1.93 -8.19
CA ILE A 154 14.61 -1.42 -6.86
C ILE A 154 13.31 -0.95 -6.21
N HIS A 155 12.93 -1.64 -5.14
CA HIS A 155 11.74 -1.32 -4.37
C HIS A 155 12.02 -0.23 -3.32
N ARG A 156 11.39 0.92 -3.54
CA ARG A 156 11.34 2.02 -2.59
C ARG A 156 9.88 2.36 -2.33
N SER A 157 9.45 2.24 -1.09
CA SER A 157 8.04 2.41 -0.76
C SER A 157 7.50 3.82 -1.09
N ASP A 158 8.33 4.87 -1.09
CA ASP A 158 7.91 6.20 -1.53
C ASP A 158 7.76 6.31 -3.06
N ASP A 159 8.56 5.57 -3.84
CA ASP A 159 8.44 5.49 -5.30
C ASP A 159 7.23 4.62 -5.68
N ASP A 160 7.02 3.47 -5.02
CA ASP A 160 5.85 2.62 -5.23
C ASP A 160 4.54 3.34 -4.85
N SER A 161 4.56 4.16 -3.79
CA SER A 161 3.46 5.08 -3.45
C SER A 161 3.21 6.12 -4.56
N TYR A 162 4.27 6.66 -5.16
CA TYR A 162 4.16 7.59 -6.28
C TYR A 162 3.61 6.90 -7.54
N PHE A 163 4.06 5.69 -7.84
CA PHE A 163 3.53 4.91 -8.97
C PHE A 163 2.05 4.58 -8.77
N THR A 164 1.66 4.23 -7.54
CA THR A 164 0.27 4.03 -7.16
C THR A 164 -0.58 5.28 -7.43
N MET A 165 -0.07 6.48 -7.07
CA MET A 165 -0.70 7.76 -7.39
C MET A 165 -0.86 7.94 -8.92
N ARG A 166 0.19 7.67 -9.69
CA ARG A 166 0.15 7.82 -11.16
C ARG A 166 -0.84 6.87 -11.82
N VAL A 167 -1.00 5.66 -11.28
CA VAL A 167 -2.02 4.71 -11.77
C VAL A 167 -3.42 5.26 -11.55
N LEU A 168 -3.72 5.81 -10.34
CA LEU A 168 -5.04 6.40 -10.09
C LEU A 168 -5.29 7.64 -10.94
N GLU A 169 -4.31 8.52 -11.08
CA GLU A 169 -4.39 9.69 -11.96
C GLU A 169 -4.67 9.28 -13.42
N GLY A 170 -3.98 8.24 -13.91
CA GLY A 170 -4.18 7.67 -15.23
C GLY A 170 -5.61 7.12 -15.42
N LEU A 171 -6.10 6.34 -14.45
CA LEU A 171 -7.47 5.82 -14.44
C LEU A 171 -8.50 6.95 -14.47
N CYS A 172 -8.30 8.03 -13.69
CA CYS A 172 -9.18 9.19 -13.71
C CYS A 172 -9.20 9.86 -15.08
N LYS A 173 -8.03 10.05 -15.71
CA LYS A 173 -7.93 10.65 -17.06
C LYS A 173 -8.58 9.77 -18.12
N GLU A 174 -8.36 8.46 -18.09
CA GLU A 174 -8.90 7.52 -19.07
C GLU A 174 -10.43 7.39 -18.97
N THR A 175 -10.96 7.38 -17.75
CA THR A 175 -12.39 7.19 -17.49
C THR A 175 -13.20 8.49 -17.51
N GLY A 176 -12.55 9.64 -17.32
CA GLY A 176 -13.19 10.93 -17.06
C GLY A 176 -13.86 11.04 -15.68
N LEU A 177 -13.57 10.08 -14.76
CA LEU A 177 -14.18 10.02 -13.43
C LEU A 177 -13.19 10.49 -12.36
N SER A 178 -13.71 11.16 -11.33
CA SER A 178 -12.97 11.46 -10.12
C SER A 178 -12.66 10.20 -9.30
N PRO A 179 -11.69 10.21 -8.37
CA PRO A 179 -11.44 9.10 -7.48
C PRO A 179 -12.68 8.63 -6.71
N GLN A 180 -13.52 9.57 -6.24
CA GLN A 180 -14.76 9.28 -5.53
C GLN A 180 -15.79 8.55 -6.41
N GLU A 181 -15.89 8.91 -7.68
CA GLU A 181 -16.77 8.24 -8.65
C GLU A 181 -16.24 6.86 -9.01
N LEU A 182 -14.92 6.69 -9.17
CA LEU A 182 -14.29 5.37 -9.34
C LEU A 182 -14.60 4.44 -8.15
N ILE A 183 -14.46 4.93 -6.92
CA ILE A 183 -14.78 4.16 -5.69
C ILE A 183 -16.25 3.75 -5.65
N LYS A 184 -17.16 4.58 -6.14
CA LYS A 184 -18.59 4.23 -6.23
C LYS A 184 -18.86 3.21 -7.32
N LYS A 185 -18.20 3.34 -8.48
CA LYS A 185 -18.35 2.45 -9.63
C LYS A 185 -17.76 1.05 -9.37
N PHE A 186 -16.64 0.99 -8.64
CA PHE A 186 -15.92 -0.25 -8.32
C PHE A 186 -15.86 -0.48 -6.79
N PRO A 187 -16.99 -0.84 -6.14
CA PRO A 187 -17.07 -0.91 -4.67
C PRO A 187 -16.16 -1.97 -4.04
N HIS A 188 -15.74 -3.00 -4.81
CA HIS A 188 -14.83 -4.05 -4.34
C HIS A 188 -13.44 -3.55 -3.95
N CYS A 189 -13.07 -2.32 -4.35
CA CYS A 189 -11.82 -1.67 -3.98
C CYS A 189 -11.75 -1.24 -2.49
N LYS A 190 -12.88 -1.22 -1.78
CA LYS A 190 -12.93 -0.72 -0.40
C LYS A 190 -12.39 -1.75 0.58
N CYS A 191 -11.42 -1.31 1.37
CA CYS A 191 -10.75 -2.10 2.39
C CYS A 191 -10.74 -1.35 3.73
N TRP A 192 -10.52 -2.07 4.82
CA TRP A 192 -10.47 -1.49 6.16
C TRP A 192 -9.61 -2.32 7.11
N CYS A 193 -9.10 -1.64 8.13
CA CYS A 193 -8.72 -2.21 9.41
C CYS A 193 -9.70 -1.65 10.44
N LYS A 194 -10.48 -2.51 11.11
CA LYS A 194 -11.48 -2.08 12.08
C LYS A 194 -11.55 -3.06 13.25
N ASN A 195 -11.42 -2.54 14.47
CA ASN A 195 -11.35 -3.36 15.69
C ASN A 195 -10.27 -4.46 15.61
N GLY A 196 -9.14 -4.19 14.94
CA GLY A 196 -8.08 -5.16 14.72
C GLY A 196 -8.36 -6.23 13.66
N GLU A 197 -9.50 -6.17 12.98
CA GLU A 197 -9.80 -7.01 11.82
C GLU A 197 -9.53 -6.28 10.51
N ILE A 198 -8.91 -6.99 9.56
CA ILE A 198 -8.66 -6.47 8.22
C ILE A 198 -9.63 -7.16 7.27
N GLY A 199 -10.33 -6.35 6.49
CA GLY A 199 -11.34 -6.84 5.56
C GLY A 199 -11.47 -5.98 4.31
N SER A 200 -12.25 -6.48 3.36
CA SER A 200 -12.58 -5.75 2.13
C SER A 200 -13.96 -6.14 1.62
N GLU A 201 -14.59 -5.27 0.83
CA GLU A 201 -15.84 -5.61 0.15
C GLU A 201 -15.65 -6.77 -0.85
N PHE A 202 -14.46 -6.91 -1.42
CA PHE A 202 -14.13 -8.04 -2.29
C PHE A 202 -14.14 -9.40 -1.57
N LEU A 203 -13.65 -9.47 -0.34
CA LEU A 203 -13.70 -10.69 0.47
C LEU A 203 -15.14 -11.07 0.82
N LYS A 204 -15.95 -10.10 1.22
CA LYS A 204 -17.40 -10.32 1.47
C LYS A 204 -18.11 -10.85 0.22
N TYR A 205 -17.85 -10.26 -0.94
CA TYR A 205 -18.41 -10.71 -2.21
C TYR A 205 -18.04 -12.15 -2.52
N LYS A 206 -16.78 -12.56 -2.34
CA LYS A 206 -16.35 -13.95 -2.51
C LYS A 206 -17.01 -14.93 -1.54
N GLU A 207 -17.27 -14.52 -0.30
CA GLU A 207 -17.97 -15.35 0.69
C GLU A 207 -19.43 -15.61 0.26
N VAL A 208 -20.12 -14.58 -0.24
CA VAL A 208 -21.48 -14.72 -0.76
C VAL A 208 -21.53 -15.66 -1.95
N LEU A 209 -20.59 -15.58 -2.90
CA LEU A 209 -20.53 -16.48 -4.06
C LEU A 209 -20.27 -17.95 -3.68
N LYS A 210 -19.52 -18.21 -2.60
CA LYS A 210 -19.26 -19.58 -2.11
C LYS A 210 -20.45 -20.18 -1.35
N ALA A 211 -21.37 -19.36 -0.89
CA ALA A 211 -22.55 -19.79 -0.14
C ALA A 211 -23.77 -20.07 -1.04
N GLN A 212 -23.69 -19.75 -2.33
CA GLN A 212 -24.65 -20.08 -3.38
C GLN A 212 -24.26 -21.36 -4.11
#